data_34733c29f20964a5a9a942fe34c790a0
#
_entry.id   34733c29f20964a5a9a942fe34c790a0
#
_cell.length_a   1.000
_cell.length_b   1.000
_cell.length_c   1.000
_cell.angle_alpha   90.00
_cell.angle_beta   90.00
_cell.angle_gamma   90.00
#
_symmetry.space_group_name_H-M   'P 1'
#
loop_
_entity.id
_entity.type
_entity.pdbx_description
1 polymer ?
#
loop_
_entity_poly.entity_id
_entity_poly.type
_entity_poly.pdbx_seq_one_letter_code
_entity_poly.pdbx_strand_id
1 'polypeptide(L)' 'MCEWGDNVPVRVTVAADLSHTGEPYEREFGIDACIALIVRALNAGGIVTRQSCCGHGVRAGRIDLADGRVLIVAEAANAD' A
#
# COMPACT_ATOMS: atom_id res chain seq x y z
N MET A 1 -1.25 4.07 15.90
CA MET A 1 -1.04 2.63 15.62
C MET A 1 -2.32 2.03 15.07
N CYS A 2 -2.22 1.21 14.04
CA CYS A 2 -3.38 0.55 13.45
C CYS A 2 -3.79 -0.69 14.23
N GLU A 3 -5.09 -0.89 14.35
CA GLU A 3 -5.64 -2.12 14.88
C GLU A 3 -6.02 -3.06 13.74
N TRP A 4 -6.17 -4.33 14.04
CA TRP A 4 -6.63 -5.31 13.06
C TRP A 4 -8.02 -4.93 12.53
N GLY A 5 -8.17 -4.99 11.22
CA GLY A 5 -9.45 -4.69 10.57
C GLY A 5 -9.73 -3.20 10.39
N ASP A 6 -8.82 -2.33 10.81
CA ASP A 6 -8.97 -0.90 10.68
C ASP A 6 -8.52 -0.45 9.29
N ASN A 7 -9.39 -0.61 8.31
CA ASN A 7 -9.11 -0.34 6.90
C ASN A 7 -9.89 0.86 6.38
N VAL A 8 -9.31 1.53 5.39
CA VAL A 8 -9.93 2.65 4.68
C VAL A 8 -9.95 2.29 3.19
N PRO A 9 -11.06 2.51 2.49
CA PRO A 9 -11.09 2.25 1.05
C PRO A 9 -10.18 3.25 0.30
N VAL A 10 -9.30 2.71 -0.53
CA VAL A 10 -8.39 3.52 -1.33
C VAL A 10 -8.44 3.00 -2.77
N ARG A 11 -8.58 3.91 -3.72
CA ARG A 11 -8.55 3.55 -5.14
C ARG A 11 -7.08 3.37 -5.55
N VAL A 12 -6.77 2.19 -6.00
CA VAL A 12 -5.41 1.84 -6.43
C VAL A 12 -5.43 1.30 -7.86
N THR A 13 -4.30 1.45 -8.55
CA THR A 13 -4.12 0.89 -9.88
C THR A 13 -3.64 -0.55 -9.74
N VAL A 14 -4.36 -1.47 -10.37
CA VAL A 14 -3.95 -2.87 -10.45
C VAL A 14 -3.04 -3.01 -11.66
N ALA A 15 -1.82 -3.53 -11.44
CA ALA A 15 -0.84 -3.69 -12.50
C ALA A 15 -1.34 -4.66 -13.59
N ALA A 16 -0.87 -4.45 -14.81
CA ALA A 16 -1.31 -5.24 -15.97
C ALA A 16 -1.08 -6.75 -15.77
N ASP A 17 0.01 -7.13 -15.13
CA ASP A 17 0.34 -8.54 -14.89
C ASP A 17 -0.57 -9.22 -13.86
N LEU A 18 -1.32 -8.44 -13.09
CA LEU A 18 -2.30 -8.95 -12.13
C LEU A 18 -3.73 -8.86 -12.65
N SER A 19 -3.91 -8.29 -13.83
CA SER A 19 -5.23 -8.09 -14.44
C SER A 19 -5.60 -9.27 -15.32
N HIS A 20 -6.89 -9.62 -15.33
CA HIS A 20 -7.43 -10.66 -16.20
C HIS A 20 -7.31 -10.29 -17.68
N THR A 21 -7.33 -9.01 -18.01
CA THR A 21 -7.30 -8.53 -19.39
C THR A 21 -5.89 -8.22 -19.88
N GLY A 22 -4.90 -8.24 -18.99
CA GLY A 22 -3.53 -7.83 -19.32
C GLY A 22 -3.33 -6.32 -19.38
N GLU A 23 -4.33 -5.54 -18.99
CA GLU A 23 -4.26 -4.09 -18.95
C GLU A 23 -4.46 -3.58 -17.53
N PRO A 24 -3.79 -2.49 -17.13
CA PRO A 24 -3.98 -1.93 -15.79
C PRO A 24 -5.40 -1.37 -15.64
N TYR A 25 -5.94 -1.44 -14.44
CA TYR A 25 -7.23 -0.85 -14.12
C TYR A 25 -7.23 -0.37 -12.68
N GLU A 26 -8.20 0.48 -12.34
CA GLU A 26 -8.35 0.99 -10.99
C GLU A 26 -9.43 0.23 -10.23
N ARG A 27 -9.20 0.03 -8.95
CA ARG A 27 -10.14 -0.64 -8.08
C ARG A 27 -9.96 -0.13 -6.65
N GLU A 28 -11.03 -0.11 -5.87
CA GLU A 28 -10.96 0.19 -4.44
C GLU A 28 -10.59 -1.05 -3.65
N PHE A 29 -9.64 -0.88 -2.73
CA PHE A 29 -9.24 -1.91 -1.78
C PHE A 29 -9.27 -1.35 -0.39
N GLY A 30 -9.53 -2.19 0.60
CA GLY A 30 -9.35 -1.82 2.00
C GLY A 30 -7.86 -1.81 2.33
N ILE A 31 -7.35 -0.65 2.69
CA ILE A 31 -5.95 -0.45 3.04
C ILE A 31 -5.85 -0.09 4.51
N ASP A 32 -4.87 -0.65 5.21
CA ASP A 32 -4.64 -0.33 6.62
C ASP A 32 -4.62 1.18 6.83
N ALA A 33 -5.42 1.66 7.79
CA ALA A 33 -5.68 3.09 7.95
C ALA A 33 -4.40 3.92 8.11
N CYS A 34 -3.42 3.40 8.83
CA CYS A 34 -2.20 4.17 9.12
C CYS A 34 -1.28 4.36 7.92
N ILE A 35 -1.46 3.60 6.84
CA ILE A 35 -0.68 3.78 5.61
C ILE A 35 -1.56 4.12 4.40
N ALA A 36 -2.87 4.24 4.59
CA ALA A 36 -3.80 4.48 3.49
C ALA A 36 -3.47 5.75 2.70
N LEU A 37 -3.12 6.84 3.38
CA LEU A 37 -2.77 8.08 2.70
C LEU A 37 -1.48 7.96 1.90
N ILE A 38 -0.53 7.17 2.38
CA ILE A 38 0.73 6.92 1.67
C ILE A 38 0.46 6.14 0.39
N VAL A 39 -0.31 5.05 0.48
CA VAL A 39 -0.69 4.24 -0.68
C VAL A 39 -1.45 5.08 -1.70
N ARG A 40 -2.38 5.90 -1.22
CA ARG A 40 -3.16 6.80 -2.07
C ARG A 40 -2.28 7.80 -2.80
N ALA A 41 -1.34 8.42 -2.09
CA ALA A 41 -0.42 9.39 -2.68
C ALA A 41 0.49 8.76 -3.73
N LEU A 42 0.98 7.54 -3.48
CA LEU A 42 1.81 6.81 -4.44
C LEU A 42 1.03 6.55 -5.74
N ASN A 43 -0.18 6.04 -5.62
CA ASN A 43 -1.01 5.77 -6.79
C ASN A 43 -1.38 7.05 -7.53
N ALA A 44 -1.68 8.14 -6.82
CA ALA A 44 -1.98 9.43 -7.44
C ALA A 44 -0.78 9.99 -8.19
N GLY A 45 0.42 9.70 -7.73
CA GLY A 45 1.67 10.09 -8.38
C GLY A 45 2.13 9.16 -9.50
N GLY A 46 1.35 8.14 -9.81
CA GLY A 46 1.68 7.20 -10.87
C GLY A 46 2.55 6.02 -10.43
N ILE A 47 2.75 5.86 -9.13
CA ILE A 47 3.54 4.74 -8.59
C ILE A 47 2.58 3.62 -8.22
N VAL A 48 2.57 2.55 -9.02
CA VAL A 48 1.67 1.42 -8.83
C VAL A 48 2.12 0.56 -7.67
N THR A 49 1.19 0.25 -6.76
CA THR A 49 1.45 -0.61 -5.61
C THR A 49 0.82 -1.98 -5.83
N ARG A 50 1.46 -3.04 -5.31
CA ARG A 50 0.95 -4.41 -5.43
C ARG A 50 0.24 -4.86 -4.17
N GLN A 51 0.85 -4.63 -3.01
CA GLN A 51 0.26 -4.95 -1.73
C GLN A 51 0.90 -4.10 -0.64
N SER A 52 0.21 -3.97 0.48
CA SER A 52 0.67 -3.14 1.58
C SER A 52 0.20 -3.71 2.91
N CYS A 53 0.99 -3.47 3.95
CA CYS A 53 0.66 -3.86 5.32
C CYS A 53 1.32 -2.88 6.27
N CYS A 54 0.60 -2.43 7.29
CA CYS A 54 1.15 -1.48 8.27
C CYS A 54 2.01 -2.15 9.33
N GLY A 55 2.05 -3.48 9.36
CA GLY A 55 2.78 -4.22 10.38
C GLY A 55 2.02 -4.37 11.69
N HIS A 56 0.86 -3.75 11.83
CA HIS A 56 -0.06 -3.85 12.98
C HIS A 56 0.61 -3.58 14.34
N GLY A 57 1.59 -2.65 14.36
CA GLY A 57 2.29 -2.30 15.58
C GLY A 57 3.35 -3.30 16.02
N VAL A 58 3.53 -4.39 15.30
CA VAL A 58 4.49 -5.45 15.61
C VAL A 58 5.80 -5.26 14.89
N ARG A 59 5.73 -4.72 13.69
CA ARG A 59 6.89 -4.48 12.81
C ARG A 59 6.64 -3.26 11.94
N ALA A 60 7.65 -2.85 11.19
CA ALA A 60 7.52 -1.76 10.24
C ALA A 60 6.48 -2.09 9.15
N GLY A 61 5.79 -1.08 8.68
CA GLY A 61 4.90 -1.20 7.54
C GLY A 61 5.67 -1.46 6.26
N ARG A 62 5.00 -2.06 5.29
CA ARG A 62 5.62 -2.43 4.03
C ARG A 62 4.66 -2.20 2.88
N ILE A 63 5.15 -1.59 1.81
CA ILE A 63 4.40 -1.39 0.58
C ILE A 63 5.23 -1.94 -0.57
N ASP A 64 4.73 -2.99 -1.23
CA ASP A 64 5.39 -3.57 -2.38
C ASP A 64 4.98 -2.82 -3.65
N LEU A 65 5.94 -2.34 -4.41
CA LEU A 65 5.71 -1.61 -5.65
C LEU A 65 5.74 -2.54 -6.85
N ALA A 66 5.01 -2.17 -7.89
CA ALA A 66 4.92 -2.99 -9.10
C ALA A 66 6.25 -3.14 -9.83
N ASP A 67 7.19 -2.22 -9.62
CA ASP A 67 8.51 -2.26 -10.26
C ASP A 67 9.53 -3.14 -9.52
N GLY A 68 9.10 -3.82 -8.46
CA GLY A 68 9.97 -4.70 -7.68
C GLY A 68 10.62 -4.04 -6.47
N ARG A 69 10.41 -2.75 -6.29
CA ARG A 69 10.93 -2.06 -5.10
C ARG A 69 9.97 -2.22 -3.92
N VAL A 70 10.49 -2.00 -2.73
CA VAL A 70 9.72 -2.09 -1.49
C VAL A 70 9.92 -0.81 -0.70
N LEU A 71 8.83 -0.23 -0.23
CA LEU A 71 8.87 0.88 0.71
C LEU A 71 8.67 0.35 2.13
N ILE A 72 9.52 0.80 3.04
CA ILE A 72 9.39 0.47 4.46
C ILE A 72 8.90 1.72 5.18
N VAL A 73 7.82 1.59 5.95
CA VAL A 73 7.25 2.69 6.72
C VAL A 73 7.46 2.39 8.19
N ALA A 74 8.30 3.17 8.82
CA ALA A 74 8.63 2.99 10.23
C ALA A 74 8.49 4.31 10.97
N GLU A 75 8.20 4.23 12.27
CA GLU A 75 8.18 5.42 13.11
C GLU A 75 9.59 5.94 13.31
N ALA A 76 9.73 7.27 13.41
CA ALA A 76 11.04 7.90 13.57
C ALA A 76 11.77 7.39 14.83
N ALA A 77 11.03 7.09 15.89
CA ALA A 77 11.60 6.57 17.13
C ALA A 77 12.23 5.18 16.95
N ASN A 78 11.82 4.44 15.92
CA ASN A 78 12.32 3.10 15.61
C ASN A 78 13.37 3.09 14.52
N ALA A 79 13.69 4.24 13.97
CA ALA A 79 14.60 4.38 12.83
C ALA A 79 16.07 4.47 13.25
N ASP A 80 16.35 4.55 14.52
CA ASP A 80 17.70 4.70 15.05
C ASP A 80 18.45 3.39 15.18
#